data_9efc30b4bd1285f73ff23f6210ccbc34
#
_entry.id   9efc30b4bd1285f73ff23f6210ccbc34
#
_cell.length_a   1.000
_cell.length_b   1.000
_cell.length_c   1.000
_cell.angle_alpha   90.00
_cell.angle_beta   90.00
_cell.angle_gamma   90.00
#
_symmetry.space_group_name_H-M   'P 1'
#
loop_
_entity.id
_entity.type
_entity.pdbx_description
1 polymer ?
#
loop_
_entity_poly.entity_id
_entity_poly.type
_entity_poly.pdbx_seq_one_letter_code
_entity_poly.pdbx_strand_id
1 'polypeptide(L)'
;LQDSLTPSQLAECLYLSPDSTGSANGSEYISTNYYLSINTRKLNLGNRKATDLLQSVCESYREIFQSNYCDNQSILKEKLEVTAACEPYLRLNELEVRIAALNRYLNARLQENKSFTDEANPDPATNNFTTLGKMINNLVAYDLPNAMAFVVEGGVARDPSTLTSILEYKNKIDDIDMRTQQAYYDADKKGISIYEKSMTSIMMIPTVDEASEYYMSRTKTAMDALARAADASLADATAYQSEIVSTNYVIQKIRELDAGQPRLAEAQAMVNKLETAINEISEQLFVLDKAYIKYKSQNYITFTYGSDSFLQRLSLEK
;
A
#
# COMPACT_ATOMS: atom_id res chain seq x y z
N LEU A 1 9.22 -45.70 8.22
CA LEU A 1 9.77 -44.86 7.12
C LEU A 1 10.62 -43.76 7.73
N GLN A 2 11.85 -44.12 8.17
CA GLN A 2 12.69 -43.23 8.98
C GLN A 2 14.02 -42.95 8.27
N ASP A 3 14.00 -42.70 6.97
CA ASP A 3 15.11 -42.03 6.32
C ASP A 3 14.65 -40.64 5.98
N SER A 4 14.90 -39.72 6.93
CA SER A 4 14.62 -38.31 6.74
C SER A 4 15.62 -37.76 5.70
N LEU A 5 15.15 -37.59 4.46
CA LEU A 5 15.87 -36.84 3.46
C LEU A 5 16.19 -35.46 4.00
N THR A 6 17.46 -35.11 4.03
CA THR A 6 17.86 -33.77 4.42
C THR A 6 17.52 -32.79 3.29
N PRO A 7 17.23 -31.50 3.61
CA PRO A 7 16.98 -30.49 2.59
C PRO A 7 18.07 -30.38 1.52
N SER A 8 19.34 -30.57 1.91
CA SER A 8 20.47 -30.57 0.99
C SER A 8 20.45 -31.74 0.01
N GLN A 9 20.12 -32.96 0.47
CA GLN A 9 19.99 -34.15 -0.40
C GLN A 9 18.83 -33.98 -1.37
N LEU A 10 17.74 -33.35 -0.95
CA LEU A 10 16.61 -33.06 -1.83
C LEU A 10 17.00 -32.02 -2.89
N ALA A 11 17.67 -30.94 -2.50
CA ALA A 11 18.12 -29.90 -3.43
C ALA A 11 19.06 -30.43 -4.53
N GLU A 12 19.95 -31.38 -4.19
CA GLU A 12 20.86 -32.01 -5.16
C GLU A 12 20.16 -32.93 -6.17
N CYS A 13 18.94 -33.33 -5.88
CA CYS A 13 18.14 -34.23 -6.70
C CYS A 13 17.04 -33.55 -7.50
N LEU A 14 16.77 -32.28 -7.22
CA LEU A 14 15.80 -31.46 -7.92
C LEU A 14 16.49 -30.67 -9.04
N TYR A 15 15.90 -30.67 -10.21
CA TYR A 15 16.37 -29.92 -11.38
C TYR A 15 15.24 -29.02 -11.87
N LEU A 16 15.55 -27.74 -11.99
CA LEU A 16 14.66 -26.74 -12.56
C LEU A 16 15.24 -26.27 -13.89
N SER A 17 14.50 -26.43 -14.97
CA SER A 17 14.91 -25.99 -16.30
C SER A 17 13.80 -25.11 -16.92
N PRO A 18 14.15 -23.98 -17.57
CA PRO A 18 13.17 -23.22 -18.32
C PRO A 18 12.70 -24.00 -19.55
N ASP A 19 11.48 -23.76 -19.99
CA ASP A 19 10.99 -24.22 -21.26
C ASP A 19 11.73 -23.48 -22.39
N SER A 20 12.58 -24.19 -23.12
CA SER A 20 13.49 -23.62 -24.13
C SER A 20 12.81 -23.23 -25.45
N THR A 21 11.51 -23.31 -25.56
CA THR A 21 10.77 -23.05 -26.81
C THR A 21 10.65 -21.60 -27.22
N GLY A 22 11.37 -20.66 -26.57
CA GLY A 22 11.25 -19.23 -26.76
C GLY A 22 12.52 -18.45 -27.07
N SER A 23 13.50 -19.00 -27.80
CA SER A 23 14.63 -18.20 -28.27
C SER A 23 14.32 -17.53 -29.60
N ALA A 24 13.83 -16.28 -29.55
CA ALA A 24 13.78 -15.43 -30.72
C ALA A 24 14.36 -14.05 -30.37
N ASN A 25 15.43 -13.66 -31.05
CA ASN A 25 15.96 -12.31 -31.17
C ASN A 25 16.63 -11.65 -29.94
N GLY A 26 17.66 -12.27 -29.34
CA GLY A 26 18.70 -11.50 -28.63
C GLY A 26 18.29 -10.66 -27.42
N SER A 27 17.04 -10.68 -27.00
CA SER A 27 16.56 -10.08 -25.74
C SER A 27 16.51 -11.19 -24.67
N GLU A 28 17.00 -10.90 -23.46
CA GLU A 28 16.86 -11.79 -22.31
C GLU A 28 15.36 -12.05 -22.05
N TYR A 29 14.88 -13.18 -22.55
CA TYR A 29 13.51 -13.64 -22.32
C TYR A 29 13.48 -14.47 -21.03
N ILE A 30 12.79 -13.96 -20.04
CA ILE A 30 12.50 -14.73 -18.83
C ILE A 30 11.37 -15.71 -19.15
N SER A 31 11.68 -17.01 -19.18
CA SER A 31 10.67 -18.04 -19.40
C SER A 31 9.60 -17.97 -18.31
N THR A 32 8.34 -18.04 -18.71
CA THR A 32 7.20 -18.16 -17.81
C THR A 32 6.87 -19.61 -17.45
N ASN A 33 7.42 -20.56 -18.22
CA ASN A 33 7.22 -21.98 -18.03
C ASN A 33 8.54 -22.65 -17.62
N TYR A 34 8.47 -23.46 -16.57
CA TYR A 34 9.61 -24.21 -16.05
C TYR A 34 9.25 -25.66 -15.84
N TYR A 35 10.20 -26.56 -16.09
CA TYR A 35 10.10 -27.97 -15.76
C TYR A 35 10.82 -28.22 -14.44
N LEU A 36 10.09 -28.75 -13.45
CA LEU A 36 10.67 -29.27 -12.22
C LEU A 36 10.74 -30.80 -12.32
N SER A 37 11.94 -31.37 -12.23
CA SER A 37 12.17 -32.79 -12.29
C SER A 37 12.98 -33.29 -11.10
N ILE A 38 12.83 -34.55 -10.76
CA ILE A 38 13.53 -35.19 -9.65
C ILE A 38 14.28 -36.46 -10.14
N ASN A 39 15.51 -36.61 -9.69
CA ASN A 39 16.30 -37.80 -9.97
C ASN A 39 15.95 -38.90 -8.97
N THR A 40 15.08 -39.82 -9.37
CA THR A 40 14.59 -40.93 -8.53
C THR A 40 15.69 -41.97 -8.24
N ARG A 41 16.71 -42.12 -9.11
CA ARG A 41 17.80 -43.07 -8.89
C ARG A 41 18.70 -42.66 -7.73
N LYS A 42 19.01 -41.35 -7.59
CA LYS A 42 19.83 -40.86 -6.49
C LYS A 42 19.13 -41.02 -5.11
N LEU A 43 17.82 -40.93 -5.09
CA LEU A 43 17.04 -41.03 -3.86
C LEU A 43 16.49 -42.44 -3.58
N ASN A 44 16.74 -43.40 -4.48
CA ASN A 44 16.15 -44.73 -4.39
C ASN A 44 14.63 -44.76 -4.14
N LEU A 45 13.92 -43.80 -4.77
CA LEU A 45 12.48 -43.61 -4.62
C LEU A 45 11.71 -44.25 -5.76
N GLY A 46 10.62 -44.94 -5.43
CA GLY A 46 9.66 -45.37 -6.44
C GLY A 46 8.89 -44.21 -7.05
N ASN A 47 8.42 -44.33 -8.29
CA ASN A 47 7.75 -43.26 -9.03
C ASN A 47 6.62 -42.58 -8.27
N ARG A 48 5.80 -43.35 -7.55
CA ARG A 48 4.67 -42.77 -6.75
C ARG A 48 5.18 -41.84 -5.68
N LYS A 49 6.20 -42.25 -4.90
CA LYS A 49 6.80 -41.40 -3.87
C LYS A 49 7.51 -40.18 -4.44
N ALA A 50 8.09 -40.29 -5.61
CA ALA A 50 8.72 -39.16 -6.31
C ALA A 50 7.67 -38.14 -6.78
N THR A 51 6.52 -38.60 -7.26
CA THR A 51 5.39 -37.70 -7.62
C THR A 51 4.84 -36.98 -6.39
N ASP A 52 4.60 -37.72 -5.31
CA ASP A 52 4.11 -37.12 -4.04
C ASP A 52 5.10 -36.08 -3.50
N LEU A 53 6.41 -36.34 -3.63
CA LEU A 53 7.47 -35.40 -3.20
C LEU A 53 7.50 -34.14 -4.08
N LEU A 54 7.42 -34.30 -5.41
CA LEU A 54 7.33 -33.15 -6.33
C LEU A 54 6.09 -32.30 -6.05
N GLN A 55 4.96 -32.94 -5.80
CA GLN A 55 3.72 -32.25 -5.43
C GLN A 55 3.90 -31.45 -4.14
N SER A 56 4.50 -32.02 -3.10
CA SER A 56 4.79 -31.33 -1.85
C SER A 56 5.73 -30.14 -2.04
N VAL A 57 6.76 -30.26 -2.90
CA VAL A 57 7.65 -29.15 -3.24
C VAL A 57 6.89 -28.02 -3.96
N CYS A 58 6.03 -28.37 -4.91
CA CYS A 58 5.19 -27.38 -5.61
C CYS A 58 4.22 -26.68 -4.68
N GLU A 59 3.60 -27.41 -3.76
CA GLU A 59 2.70 -26.83 -2.75
C GLU A 59 3.44 -25.90 -1.80
N SER A 60 4.62 -26.31 -1.29
CA SER A 60 5.48 -25.46 -0.46
C SER A 60 5.93 -24.20 -1.20
N TYR A 61 6.27 -24.31 -2.49
CA TYR A 61 6.61 -23.14 -3.30
C TYR A 61 5.44 -22.18 -3.42
N ARG A 62 4.22 -22.69 -3.62
CA ARG A 62 3.00 -21.88 -3.66
C ARG A 62 2.75 -21.15 -2.34
N GLU A 63 2.95 -21.83 -1.20
CA GLU A 63 2.82 -21.24 0.14
C GLU A 63 3.84 -20.12 0.37
N ILE A 64 5.11 -20.35 0.00
CA ILE A 64 6.17 -19.34 0.09
C ILE A 64 5.86 -18.15 -0.82
N PHE A 65 5.39 -18.39 -2.03
CA PHE A 65 4.98 -17.32 -2.95
C PHE A 65 3.83 -16.50 -2.38
N GLN A 66 2.82 -17.15 -1.81
CA GLN A 66 1.70 -16.47 -1.14
C GLN A 66 2.20 -15.59 0.02
N SER A 67 3.05 -16.15 0.88
CA SER A 67 3.61 -15.43 2.03
C SER A 67 4.43 -14.21 1.60
N ASN A 68 5.29 -14.35 0.59
CA ASN A 68 6.23 -13.30 0.22
C ASN A 68 5.63 -12.22 -0.69
N TYR A 69 4.69 -12.59 -1.56
CA TYR A 69 4.21 -11.71 -2.63
C TYR A 69 2.72 -11.37 -2.56
N CYS A 70 1.94 -12.12 -1.80
CA CYS A 70 0.50 -11.92 -1.73
C CYS A 70 -0.01 -11.55 -0.32
N ASP A 71 0.69 -11.91 0.73
CA ASP A 71 0.20 -11.83 2.12
C ASP A 71 0.54 -10.49 2.81
N ASN A 72 0.31 -9.37 2.13
CA ASN A 72 0.44 -8.05 2.77
C ASN A 72 -0.87 -7.61 3.42
N GLN A 73 -1.37 -8.42 4.37
CA GLN A 73 -2.62 -8.21 5.08
C GLN A 73 -2.45 -7.57 6.47
N SER A 74 -1.27 -7.03 6.78
CA SER A 74 -0.99 -6.46 8.11
C SER A 74 -2.04 -5.44 8.55
N ILE A 75 -2.44 -4.57 7.62
CA ILE A 75 -3.44 -3.54 7.86
C ILE A 75 -4.83 -4.10 8.23
N LEU A 76 -5.19 -5.30 7.75
CA LEU A 76 -6.49 -5.92 8.01
C LEU A 76 -6.50 -6.69 9.34
N LYS A 77 -5.33 -7.13 9.81
CA LYS A 77 -5.18 -7.92 11.05
C LYS A 77 -5.21 -7.06 12.31
N GLU A 78 -4.91 -5.77 12.18
CA GLU A 78 -4.92 -4.83 13.29
C GLU A 78 -6.36 -4.44 13.65
N LYS A 79 -6.81 -4.87 14.83
CA LYS A 79 -8.12 -4.48 15.36
C LYS A 79 -8.00 -3.19 16.15
N LEU A 80 -8.97 -2.31 15.93
CA LEU A 80 -9.13 -1.12 16.77
C LEU A 80 -9.68 -1.55 18.13
N GLU A 81 -8.99 -1.20 19.21
CA GLU A 81 -9.53 -1.37 20.55
C GLU A 81 -10.61 -0.32 20.78
N VAL A 82 -11.80 -0.76 21.16
CA VAL A 82 -12.90 0.13 21.56
C VAL A 82 -12.53 0.74 22.90
N THR A 83 -12.14 2.00 22.88
CA THR A 83 -11.66 2.69 24.07
C THR A 83 -12.83 3.43 24.72
N ALA A 84 -13.28 2.94 25.88
CA ALA A 84 -14.41 3.51 26.62
C ALA A 84 -14.19 4.97 27.08
N ALA A 85 -12.98 5.50 26.98
CA ALA A 85 -12.61 6.80 27.52
C ALA A 85 -11.52 7.49 26.69
N CYS A 86 -11.82 7.78 25.42
CA CYS A 86 -10.93 8.55 24.54
C CYS A 86 -11.35 10.03 24.42
N GLU A 87 -10.44 10.85 23.91
CA GLU A 87 -10.75 12.18 23.43
C GLU A 87 -11.41 12.09 22.05
N PRO A 88 -12.72 12.44 21.90
CA PRO A 88 -13.46 12.13 20.67
C PRO A 88 -12.82 12.72 19.40
N TYR A 89 -12.35 13.96 19.45
CA TYR A 89 -11.71 14.60 18.30
C TYR A 89 -10.46 13.86 17.82
N LEU A 90 -9.55 13.53 18.74
CA LEU A 90 -8.30 12.84 18.39
C LEU A 90 -8.59 11.42 17.86
N ARG A 91 -9.57 10.77 18.47
CA ARG A 91 -9.96 9.43 18.03
C ARG A 91 -10.59 9.41 16.64
N LEU A 92 -11.43 10.39 16.32
CA LEU A 92 -12.01 10.54 14.98
C LEU A 92 -10.93 10.77 13.91
N ASN A 93 -9.90 11.57 14.19
CA ASN A 93 -8.77 11.74 13.28
C ASN A 93 -7.99 10.42 13.06
N GLU A 94 -7.80 9.63 14.12
CA GLU A 94 -7.18 8.31 14.00
C GLU A 94 -8.03 7.35 13.14
N LEU A 95 -9.36 7.35 13.34
CA LEU A 95 -10.28 6.57 12.54
C LEU A 95 -10.30 7.01 11.07
N GLU A 96 -10.18 8.30 10.78
CA GLU A 96 -10.05 8.83 9.43
C GLU A 96 -8.82 8.25 8.71
N VAL A 97 -7.67 8.27 9.37
CA VAL A 97 -6.44 7.67 8.83
C VAL A 97 -6.62 6.18 8.57
N ARG A 98 -7.29 5.48 9.48
CA ARG A 98 -7.57 4.05 9.35
C ARG A 98 -8.49 3.74 8.17
N ILE A 99 -9.59 4.48 8.03
CA ILE A 99 -10.54 4.36 6.92
C ILE A 99 -9.83 4.64 5.58
N ALA A 100 -9.00 5.70 5.52
CA ALA A 100 -8.24 6.02 4.32
C ALA A 100 -7.26 4.92 3.94
N ALA A 101 -6.64 4.26 4.91
CA ALA A 101 -5.74 3.14 4.69
C ALA A 101 -6.48 1.90 4.17
N LEU A 102 -7.65 1.56 4.73
CA LEU A 102 -8.53 0.49 4.24
C LEU A 102 -9.03 0.76 2.83
N ASN A 103 -9.41 2.01 2.56
CA ASN A 103 -9.87 2.42 1.22
C ASN A 103 -8.77 2.29 0.17
N ARG A 104 -7.54 2.67 0.49
CA ARG A 104 -6.37 2.47 -0.40
C ARG A 104 -6.13 0.99 -0.68
N TYR A 105 -6.18 0.14 0.36
CA TYR A 105 -6.02 -1.30 0.22
C TYR A 105 -7.09 -1.89 -0.70
N LEU A 106 -8.35 -1.57 -0.44
CA LEU A 106 -9.48 -2.04 -1.25
C LEU A 106 -9.39 -1.57 -2.71
N ASN A 107 -9.02 -0.30 -2.93
CA ASN A 107 -8.87 0.23 -4.29
C ASN A 107 -7.76 -0.48 -5.06
N ALA A 108 -6.66 -0.88 -4.43
CA ALA A 108 -5.64 -1.71 -5.05
C ALA A 108 -6.21 -3.07 -5.50
N ARG A 109 -7.03 -3.73 -4.67
CA ARG A 109 -7.69 -4.99 -5.03
C ARG A 109 -8.71 -4.82 -6.16
N LEU A 110 -9.47 -3.72 -6.15
CA LEU A 110 -10.41 -3.39 -7.23
C LEU A 110 -9.71 -3.12 -8.57
N GLN A 111 -8.52 -2.53 -8.55
CA GLN A 111 -7.70 -2.34 -9.75
C GLN A 111 -7.15 -3.67 -10.28
N GLU A 112 -6.78 -4.59 -9.39
CA GLU A 112 -6.31 -5.92 -9.78
C GLU A 112 -7.43 -6.77 -10.39
N ASN A 113 -8.58 -6.87 -9.74
CA ASN A 113 -9.73 -7.64 -10.22
C ASN A 113 -11.06 -7.13 -9.64
N LYS A 114 -11.69 -6.23 -10.38
CA LYS A 114 -12.98 -5.64 -9.99
C LYS A 114 -14.14 -6.65 -9.96
N SER A 115 -14.05 -7.72 -10.76
CA SER A 115 -15.13 -8.70 -10.94
C SER A 115 -15.01 -9.89 -9.99
N PHE A 116 -13.99 -9.94 -9.15
CA PHE A 116 -13.83 -11.05 -8.21
C PHE A 116 -15.03 -11.14 -7.25
N THR A 117 -15.56 -12.36 -7.14
CA THR A 117 -16.62 -12.73 -6.20
C THR A 117 -16.22 -14.04 -5.54
N ASP A 118 -16.31 -14.10 -4.23
CA ASP A 118 -16.11 -15.34 -3.48
C ASP A 118 -17.38 -16.20 -3.54
N GLU A 119 -17.38 -17.21 -4.39
CA GLU A 119 -18.51 -18.13 -4.56
C GLU A 119 -18.77 -19.01 -3.32
N ALA A 120 -17.79 -19.16 -2.45
CA ALA A 120 -17.94 -19.90 -1.20
C ALA A 120 -18.69 -19.09 -0.13
N ASN A 121 -18.74 -17.77 -0.27
CA ASN A 121 -19.49 -16.87 0.61
C ASN A 121 -20.85 -16.54 -0.01
N PRO A 122 -21.98 -17.06 0.55
CA PRO A 122 -23.31 -16.83 0.01
C PRO A 122 -23.84 -15.41 0.24
N ASP A 123 -23.21 -14.61 1.10
CA ASP A 123 -23.66 -13.25 1.40
C ASP A 123 -23.21 -12.25 0.34
N PRO A 124 -24.12 -11.70 -0.49
CA PRO A 124 -23.76 -10.73 -1.53
C PRO A 124 -23.26 -9.39 -0.98
N ALA A 125 -23.45 -9.12 0.30
CA ALA A 125 -22.96 -7.89 0.93
C ALA A 125 -21.46 -7.94 1.19
N THR A 126 -20.89 -9.13 1.34
CA THR A 126 -19.49 -9.32 1.77
C THR A 126 -18.65 -10.18 0.84
N ASN A 127 -19.24 -10.72 -0.24
CA ASN A 127 -18.57 -11.65 -1.15
C ASN A 127 -17.79 -10.98 -2.29
N ASN A 128 -17.78 -9.66 -2.39
CA ASN A 128 -17.06 -8.94 -3.44
C ASN A 128 -16.52 -7.59 -2.95
N PHE A 129 -15.40 -7.16 -3.55
CA PHE A 129 -14.73 -5.91 -3.19
C PHE A 129 -15.56 -4.66 -3.49
N THR A 130 -16.42 -4.71 -4.51
CA THR A 130 -17.24 -3.55 -4.90
C THR A 130 -18.25 -3.20 -3.82
N THR A 131 -18.85 -4.19 -3.18
CA THR A 131 -19.83 -3.96 -2.11
C THR A 131 -19.16 -3.45 -0.83
N LEU A 132 -18.02 -4.04 -0.44
CA LEU A 132 -17.22 -3.53 0.68
C LEU A 132 -16.74 -2.10 0.43
N GLY A 133 -16.40 -1.77 -0.83
CA GLY A 133 -16.06 -0.40 -1.22
C GLY A 133 -17.19 0.60 -1.01
N LYS A 134 -18.43 0.21 -1.29
CA LYS A 134 -19.58 1.05 -0.98
C LYS A 134 -19.77 1.27 0.51
N MET A 135 -19.51 0.26 1.34
CA MET A 135 -19.58 0.39 2.80
C MET A 135 -18.53 1.38 3.32
N ILE A 136 -17.27 1.25 2.87
CA ILE A 136 -16.20 2.21 3.23
C ILE A 136 -16.55 3.64 2.73
N ASN A 137 -17.05 3.77 1.51
CA ASN A 137 -17.45 5.07 0.96
C ASN A 137 -18.59 5.70 1.77
N ASN A 138 -19.52 4.93 2.33
CA ASN A 138 -20.55 5.45 3.22
C ASN A 138 -19.95 5.98 4.53
N LEU A 139 -18.96 5.29 5.10
CA LEU A 139 -18.24 5.81 6.28
C LEU A 139 -17.54 7.14 5.97
N VAL A 140 -16.86 7.23 4.81
CA VAL A 140 -16.15 8.45 4.39
C VAL A 140 -17.11 9.60 4.07
N ALA A 141 -18.22 9.31 3.38
CA ALA A 141 -19.10 10.36 2.87
C ALA A 141 -20.12 10.86 3.93
N TYR A 142 -20.48 10.02 4.88
CA TYR A 142 -21.59 10.34 5.80
C TYR A 142 -21.24 10.18 7.26
N ASP A 143 -20.82 8.98 7.71
CA ASP A 143 -20.73 8.68 9.14
C ASP A 143 -19.59 9.45 9.81
N LEU A 144 -18.39 9.46 9.22
CA LEU A 144 -17.23 10.18 9.76
C LEU A 144 -17.42 11.71 9.73
N PRO A 145 -17.83 12.35 8.60
CA PRO A 145 -18.10 13.79 8.58
C PRO A 145 -19.19 14.21 9.56
N ASN A 146 -20.24 13.42 9.73
CA ASN A 146 -21.29 13.72 10.72
C ASN A 146 -20.77 13.66 12.14
N ALA A 147 -19.96 12.67 12.50
CA ALA A 147 -19.35 12.58 13.82
C ALA A 147 -18.34 13.72 14.06
N MET A 148 -17.51 14.05 13.05
CA MET A 148 -16.60 15.19 13.10
C MET A 148 -17.35 16.50 13.28
N ALA A 149 -18.38 16.77 12.50
CA ALA A 149 -19.19 17.97 12.62
C ALA A 149 -19.84 18.07 14.00
N PHE A 150 -20.39 16.99 14.53
CA PHE A 150 -20.97 16.95 15.86
C PHE A 150 -19.95 17.32 16.96
N VAL A 151 -18.74 16.76 16.87
CA VAL A 151 -17.68 17.00 17.86
C VAL A 151 -17.12 18.42 17.73
N VAL A 152 -16.78 18.85 16.51
CA VAL A 152 -16.13 20.15 16.27
C VAL A 152 -17.12 21.31 16.51
N GLU A 153 -18.28 21.29 15.82
CA GLU A 153 -19.26 22.35 15.94
C GLU A 153 -19.90 22.39 17.33
N GLY A 154 -19.93 21.27 18.04
CA GLY A 154 -20.38 21.17 19.41
C GLY A 154 -19.35 21.58 20.45
N GLY A 155 -18.10 21.79 20.09
CA GLY A 155 -16.99 22.01 21.01
C GLY A 155 -16.80 20.86 22.01
N VAL A 156 -17.10 19.62 21.56
CA VAL A 156 -17.14 18.45 22.45
C VAL A 156 -15.73 17.95 22.73
N ALA A 157 -15.29 18.13 23.95
CA ALA A 157 -14.00 17.62 24.43
C ALA A 157 -14.16 16.97 25.79
N ARG A 158 -13.43 15.92 26.06
CA ARG A 158 -13.37 15.26 27.36
C ARG A 158 -12.59 16.10 28.37
N ASP A 159 -11.42 16.57 27.94
CA ASP A 159 -10.57 17.50 28.66
C ASP A 159 -10.21 18.69 27.74
N PRO A 160 -11.01 19.77 27.73
CA PRO A 160 -10.79 20.91 26.86
C PRO A 160 -9.39 21.53 27.00
N SER A 161 -8.84 21.54 28.21
CA SER A 161 -7.52 22.13 28.49
C SER A 161 -6.41 21.32 27.88
N THR A 162 -6.42 20.01 28.11
CA THR A 162 -5.42 19.09 27.54
C THR A 162 -5.52 19.04 26.02
N LEU A 163 -6.74 18.92 25.46
CA LEU A 163 -6.94 18.90 24.01
C LEU A 163 -6.44 20.19 23.36
N THR A 164 -6.78 21.36 23.91
CA THR A 164 -6.29 22.65 23.41
C THR A 164 -4.76 22.70 23.41
N SER A 165 -4.11 22.24 24.48
CA SER A 165 -2.65 22.23 24.59
C SER A 165 -2.00 21.31 23.52
N ILE A 166 -2.59 20.15 23.23
CA ILE A 166 -2.15 19.23 22.18
C ILE A 166 -2.27 19.90 20.81
N LEU A 167 -3.40 20.53 20.52
CA LEU A 167 -3.65 21.19 19.25
C LEU A 167 -2.77 22.42 19.04
N GLU A 168 -2.52 23.21 20.09
CA GLU A 168 -1.56 24.31 20.03
C GLU A 168 -0.13 23.84 19.79
N TYR A 169 0.26 22.71 20.38
CA TYR A 169 1.56 22.09 20.08
C TYR A 169 1.64 21.64 18.63
N LYS A 170 0.61 20.95 18.10
CA LYS A 170 0.53 20.58 16.70
C LYS A 170 0.70 21.82 15.80
N ASN A 171 -0.04 22.89 16.06
CA ASN A 171 0.08 24.14 15.28
C ASN A 171 1.51 24.73 15.28
N LYS A 172 2.25 24.61 16.38
CA LYS A 172 3.65 25.05 16.42
C LYS A 172 4.55 24.21 15.53
N ILE A 173 4.33 22.89 15.49
CA ILE A 173 5.08 22.00 14.58
C ILE A 173 4.73 22.32 13.13
N ASP A 174 3.44 22.43 12.80
CA ASP A 174 2.97 22.75 11.46
C ASP A 174 3.50 24.15 11.00
N ASP A 175 3.63 25.14 11.90
CA ASP A 175 4.22 26.45 11.60
C ASP A 175 5.75 26.34 11.29
N ILE A 176 6.47 25.49 12.01
CA ILE A 176 7.89 25.21 11.73
C ILE A 176 8.04 24.56 10.37
N ASP A 177 7.23 23.54 10.08
CA ASP A 177 7.28 22.80 8.82
C ASP A 177 6.87 23.71 7.65
N MET A 178 5.83 24.51 7.80
CA MET A 178 5.43 25.53 6.81
C MET A 178 6.57 26.48 6.47
N ARG A 179 7.24 27.05 7.50
CA ARG A 179 8.37 27.95 7.29
C ARG A 179 9.57 27.27 6.65
N THR A 180 9.78 26.02 6.97
CA THR A 180 10.84 25.19 6.37
C THR A 180 10.58 24.99 4.88
N GLN A 181 9.38 24.64 4.49
CA GLN A 181 8.98 24.50 3.09
C GLN A 181 9.03 25.86 2.35
N GLN A 182 8.63 26.94 3.01
CA GLN A 182 8.76 28.29 2.44
C GLN A 182 10.22 28.66 2.20
N ALA A 183 11.14 28.30 3.09
CA ALA A 183 12.58 28.52 2.91
C ALA A 183 13.15 27.71 1.73
N TYR A 184 12.69 26.46 1.54
CA TYR A 184 13.06 25.66 0.36
C TYR A 184 12.54 26.30 -0.92
N TYR A 185 11.28 26.72 -0.98
CA TYR A 185 10.71 27.45 -2.11
C TYR A 185 11.54 28.70 -2.47
N ASP A 186 11.91 29.51 -1.48
CA ASP A 186 12.70 30.74 -1.70
C ASP A 186 14.12 30.42 -2.18
N ALA A 187 14.73 29.33 -1.69
CA ALA A 187 16.04 28.88 -2.14
C ALA A 187 16.02 28.41 -3.59
N ASP A 188 15.04 27.60 -3.98
CA ASP A 188 14.86 27.08 -5.33
C ASP A 188 14.58 28.23 -6.33
N LYS A 189 13.70 29.16 -5.96
CA LYS A 189 13.40 30.35 -6.74
C LYS A 189 14.65 31.21 -6.95
N LYS A 190 15.51 31.37 -5.93
CA LYS A 190 16.80 32.05 -6.06
C LYS A 190 17.74 31.28 -6.98
N GLY A 191 17.76 29.95 -6.91
CA GLY A 191 18.50 29.07 -7.82
C GLY A 191 18.11 29.29 -9.28
N ILE A 192 16.80 29.30 -9.58
CA ILE A 192 16.26 29.60 -10.93
C ILE A 192 16.77 30.94 -11.42
N SER A 193 16.70 32.01 -10.59
CA SER A 193 17.17 33.36 -10.98
C SER A 193 18.67 33.41 -11.28
N ILE A 194 19.50 32.63 -10.58
CA ILE A 194 20.92 32.50 -10.85
C ILE A 194 21.16 31.85 -12.23
N TYR A 195 20.44 30.76 -12.53
CA TYR A 195 20.51 30.07 -13.82
C TYR A 195 20.04 30.96 -14.97
N GLU A 196 18.94 31.71 -14.81
CA GLU A 196 18.46 32.68 -15.80
C GLU A 196 19.49 33.73 -16.14
N LYS A 197 20.12 34.31 -15.12
CA LYS A 197 21.21 35.29 -15.31
C LYS A 197 22.43 34.70 -16.04
N SER A 198 22.77 33.46 -15.70
CA SER A 198 23.89 32.76 -16.36
C SER A 198 23.56 32.45 -17.81
N MET A 199 22.34 32.06 -18.16
CA MET A 199 21.89 31.83 -19.54
C MET A 199 21.94 33.12 -20.36
N THR A 200 21.48 34.25 -19.80
CA THR A 200 21.51 35.55 -20.49
C THR A 200 22.94 35.98 -20.81
N SER A 201 23.90 35.69 -19.94
CA SER A 201 25.33 35.99 -20.17
C SER A 201 25.94 35.13 -21.27
N ILE A 202 25.51 33.84 -21.39
CA ILE A 202 25.99 32.91 -22.43
C ILE A 202 25.41 33.28 -23.81
N MET A 203 24.16 33.73 -23.88
CA MET A 203 23.51 34.14 -25.12
C MET A 203 24.17 35.40 -25.76
N MET A 204 24.93 36.17 -25.01
CA MET A 204 25.67 37.34 -25.52
C MET A 204 27.01 37.01 -26.20
N ILE A 205 27.44 35.74 -26.19
CA ILE A 205 28.67 35.30 -26.87
C ILE A 205 28.25 34.57 -28.15
N PRO A 206 28.43 35.16 -29.34
CA PRO A 206 28.08 34.53 -30.60
C PRO A 206 29.17 33.54 -31.04
N THR A 207 29.32 32.44 -30.35
CA THR A 207 30.09 31.29 -30.82
C THR A 207 29.15 30.13 -30.97
N VAL A 208 28.83 29.82 -32.23
CA VAL A 208 28.13 28.61 -32.64
C VAL A 208 29.08 27.45 -32.37
N ASP A 209 28.90 26.82 -31.21
CA ASP A 209 29.64 25.60 -30.88
C ASP A 209 28.65 24.59 -30.30
N GLU A 210 28.80 23.31 -30.68
CA GLU A 210 27.96 22.18 -30.14
C GLU A 210 28.00 22.15 -28.61
N ALA A 211 29.01 22.66 -27.97
CA ALA A 211 29.10 22.84 -26.54
C ALA A 211 28.04 23.81 -25.97
N SER A 212 27.57 24.82 -26.74
CA SER A 212 26.56 25.78 -26.28
C SER A 212 25.16 25.17 -26.21
N GLU A 213 24.78 24.27 -27.13
CA GLU A 213 23.52 23.55 -27.11
C GLU A 213 23.48 22.57 -25.93
N TYR A 214 24.60 21.90 -25.65
CA TYR A 214 24.70 21.00 -24.50
C TYR A 214 24.59 21.76 -23.17
N TYR A 215 25.19 22.92 -23.04
CA TYR A 215 25.09 23.79 -21.86
C TYR A 215 23.67 24.31 -21.66
N MET A 216 23.01 24.78 -22.71
CA MET A 216 21.65 25.27 -22.65
C MET A 216 20.65 24.15 -22.28
N SER A 217 20.82 22.95 -22.82
CA SER A 217 19.99 21.79 -22.48
C SER A 217 20.12 21.41 -21.00
N ARG A 218 21.32 21.35 -20.46
CA ARG A 218 21.55 21.04 -19.03
C ARG A 218 21.00 22.12 -18.10
N THR A 219 21.16 23.37 -18.43
CA THR A 219 20.68 24.51 -17.64
C THR A 219 19.16 24.52 -17.62
N LYS A 220 18.49 24.24 -18.76
CA LYS A 220 17.06 24.11 -18.84
C LYS A 220 16.55 22.97 -17.97
N THR A 221 17.19 21.79 -18.02
CA THR A 221 16.83 20.64 -17.20
C THR A 221 16.99 20.95 -15.70
N ALA A 222 18.03 21.68 -15.31
CA ALA A 222 18.23 22.08 -13.92
C ALA A 222 17.18 23.11 -13.48
N MET A 223 16.81 24.07 -14.31
CA MET A 223 15.72 25.01 -14.02
C MET A 223 14.37 24.33 -13.89
N ASP A 224 14.06 23.38 -14.78
CA ASP A 224 12.81 22.60 -14.71
C ASP A 224 12.76 21.73 -13.45
N ALA A 225 13.90 21.23 -12.98
CA ALA A 225 13.97 20.48 -11.72
C ALA A 225 13.75 21.39 -10.50
N LEU A 226 14.39 22.56 -10.46
CA LEU A 226 14.21 23.56 -9.40
C LEU A 226 12.77 24.11 -9.39
N ALA A 227 12.18 24.36 -10.57
CA ALA A 227 10.80 24.83 -10.67
C ALA A 227 9.82 23.79 -10.06
N ARG A 228 10.00 22.51 -10.40
CA ARG A 228 9.18 21.43 -9.80
C ARG A 228 9.40 21.29 -8.31
N ALA A 229 10.63 21.45 -7.82
CA ALA A 229 10.92 21.43 -6.39
C ALA A 229 10.27 22.62 -5.68
N ALA A 230 10.36 23.82 -6.25
CA ALA A 230 9.70 25.00 -5.73
C ALA A 230 8.16 24.84 -5.66
N ASP A 231 7.55 24.32 -6.74
CA ASP A 231 6.10 24.07 -6.75
C ASP A 231 5.68 23.06 -5.68
N ALA A 232 6.46 21.99 -5.49
CA ALA A 232 6.20 21.00 -4.44
C ALA A 232 6.31 21.62 -3.05
N SER A 233 7.37 22.38 -2.77
CA SER A 233 7.57 23.06 -1.49
C SER A 233 6.48 24.09 -1.21
N LEU A 234 6.00 24.82 -2.22
CA LEU A 234 4.89 25.77 -2.08
C LEU A 234 3.57 25.04 -1.77
N ALA A 235 3.32 23.90 -2.44
CA ALA A 235 2.15 23.09 -2.19
C ALA A 235 2.14 22.54 -0.74
N ASP A 236 3.29 22.04 -0.26
CA ASP A 236 3.46 21.57 1.10
C ASP A 236 3.28 22.70 2.12
N ALA A 237 3.87 23.88 1.90
CA ALA A 237 3.68 25.04 2.77
C ALA A 237 2.21 25.45 2.85
N THR A 238 1.49 25.40 1.73
CA THR A 238 0.05 25.72 1.68
C THR A 238 -0.78 24.68 2.43
N ALA A 239 -0.41 23.41 2.35
CA ALA A 239 -1.05 22.33 3.09
C ALA A 239 -0.91 22.53 4.60
N TYR A 240 0.30 22.82 5.11
CA TYR A 240 0.51 23.13 6.53
C TYR A 240 -0.27 24.38 6.97
N GLN A 241 -0.31 25.42 6.13
CA GLN A 241 -1.11 26.62 6.44
C GLN A 241 -2.61 26.27 6.58
N SER A 242 -3.13 25.42 5.74
CA SER A 242 -4.51 24.94 5.81
C SER A 242 -4.79 24.15 7.09
N GLU A 243 -3.85 23.27 7.49
CA GLU A 243 -3.92 22.51 8.75
C GLU A 243 -3.94 23.44 9.97
N ILE A 244 -3.09 24.47 10.01
CA ILE A 244 -3.05 25.47 11.07
C ILE A 244 -4.41 26.20 11.20
N VAL A 245 -4.98 26.61 10.06
CA VAL A 245 -6.29 27.30 10.04
C VAL A 245 -7.39 26.39 10.56
N SER A 246 -7.43 25.14 10.09
CA SER A 246 -8.39 24.13 10.53
C SER A 246 -8.26 23.83 12.02
N THR A 247 -7.04 23.62 12.51
CA THR A 247 -6.77 23.33 13.93
C THR A 247 -7.14 24.52 14.82
N ASN A 248 -6.86 25.77 14.39
CA ASN A 248 -7.28 26.96 15.12
C ASN A 248 -8.80 27.11 15.23
N TYR A 249 -9.53 26.71 14.17
CA TYR A 249 -10.99 26.67 14.21
C TYR A 249 -11.51 25.72 15.30
N VAL A 250 -10.93 24.51 15.37
CA VAL A 250 -11.28 23.53 16.42
C VAL A 250 -10.98 24.08 17.83
N ILE A 251 -9.80 24.69 18.03
CA ILE A 251 -9.41 25.31 19.30
C ILE A 251 -10.42 26.40 19.70
N GLN A 252 -10.81 27.24 18.75
CA GLN A 252 -11.79 28.29 18.98
C GLN A 252 -13.12 27.68 19.45
N LYS A 253 -13.64 26.67 18.77
CA LYS A 253 -14.91 26.01 19.14
C LYS A 253 -14.86 25.38 20.52
N ILE A 254 -13.75 24.70 20.87
CA ILE A 254 -13.57 24.14 22.22
C ILE A 254 -13.59 25.22 23.31
N ARG A 255 -13.00 26.39 23.03
CA ARG A 255 -12.96 27.51 24.01
C ARG A 255 -14.26 28.26 24.16
N GLU A 256 -15.03 28.36 23.07
CA GLU A 256 -16.30 29.09 23.05
C GLU A 256 -17.48 28.31 23.64
N LEU A 257 -17.40 26.99 23.61
CA LEU A 257 -18.52 26.10 23.94
C LEU A 257 -18.19 25.25 25.16
N ASP A 258 -19.04 25.27 26.16
CA ASP A 258 -19.02 24.32 27.26
C ASP A 258 -19.95 23.15 26.92
N ALA A 259 -19.37 22.11 26.27
CA ALA A 259 -20.10 20.90 25.91
C ALA A 259 -20.28 20.03 27.15
N GLY A 260 -21.45 20.07 27.75
CA GLY A 260 -21.78 19.25 28.92
C GLY A 260 -21.70 17.74 28.69
N GLN A 261 -21.71 16.99 29.78
CA GLN A 261 -21.58 15.52 29.81
C GLN A 261 -22.52 14.73 28.84
N PRO A 262 -23.78 15.15 28.60
CA PRO A 262 -24.66 14.46 27.65
C PRO A 262 -24.10 14.44 26.21
N ARG A 263 -23.53 15.55 25.75
CA ARG A 263 -22.92 15.63 24.41
C ARG A 263 -21.66 14.78 24.29
N LEU A 264 -20.86 14.72 25.35
CA LEU A 264 -19.68 13.84 25.38
C LEU A 264 -20.09 12.37 25.27
N ALA A 265 -21.12 11.93 25.94
CA ALA A 265 -21.65 10.58 25.87
C ALA A 265 -22.16 10.24 24.45
N GLU A 266 -22.83 11.19 23.80
CA GLU A 266 -23.30 11.04 22.41
C GLU A 266 -22.12 10.97 21.41
N ALA A 267 -21.13 11.86 21.56
CA ALA A 267 -19.90 11.79 20.76
C ALA A 267 -19.17 10.46 20.91
N GLN A 268 -19.05 9.97 22.15
CA GLN A 268 -18.44 8.67 22.42
C GLN A 268 -19.23 7.51 21.77
N ALA A 269 -20.56 7.60 21.77
CA ALA A 269 -21.40 6.60 21.09
C ALA A 269 -21.18 6.60 19.57
N MET A 270 -21.02 7.80 18.96
CA MET A 270 -20.69 7.92 17.53
C MET A 270 -19.31 7.33 17.21
N VAL A 271 -18.31 7.63 18.02
CA VAL A 271 -16.95 7.04 17.89
C VAL A 271 -17.01 5.52 17.97
N ASN A 272 -17.66 4.97 18.99
CA ASN A 272 -17.79 3.53 19.19
C ASN A 272 -18.51 2.85 18.02
N LYS A 273 -19.53 3.49 17.45
CA LYS A 273 -20.25 3.01 16.27
C LYS A 273 -19.31 2.92 15.06
N LEU A 274 -18.50 3.96 14.84
CA LEU A 274 -17.50 3.99 13.76
C LEU A 274 -16.44 2.91 13.95
N GLU A 275 -15.88 2.77 15.15
CA GLU A 275 -14.89 1.74 15.48
C GLU A 275 -15.42 0.33 15.19
N THR A 276 -16.66 0.07 15.61
CA THR A 276 -17.32 -1.22 15.35
C THR A 276 -17.49 -1.46 13.86
N ALA A 277 -17.98 -0.47 13.11
CA ALA A 277 -18.17 -0.60 11.66
C ALA A 277 -16.83 -0.79 10.92
N ILE A 278 -15.77 -0.09 11.32
CA ILE A 278 -14.42 -0.25 10.73
C ILE A 278 -13.87 -1.65 11.01
N ASN A 279 -14.02 -2.15 12.24
CA ASN A 279 -13.57 -3.50 12.60
C ASN A 279 -14.34 -4.58 11.82
N GLU A 280 -15.66 -4.45 11.69
CA GLU A 280 -16.48 -5.36 10.89
C GLU A 280 -16.07 -5.38 9.41
N ILE A 281 -15.89 -4.21 8.81
CA ILE A 281 -15.44 -4.10 7.42
C ILE A 281 -14.02 -4.68 7.26
N SER A 282 -13.12 -4.42 8.20
CA SER A 282 -11.76 -4.96 8.18
C SER A 282 -11.77 -6.49 8.23
N GLU A 283 -12.61 -7.08 9.07
CA GLU A 283 -12.75 -8.53 9.19
C GLU A 283 -13.34 -9.17 7.93
N GLN A 284 -14.40 -8.56 7.37
CA GLN A 284 -15.00 -9.00 6.12
C GLN A 284 -14.02 -8.89 4.96
N LEU A 285 -13.29 -7.78 4.87
CA LEU A 285 -12.26 -7.57 3.86
C LEU A 285 -11.10 -8.57 4.01
N PHE A 286 -10.71 -8.92 5.23
CA PHE A 286 -9.70 -9.93 5.49
C PHE A 286 -10.13 -11.32 4.98
N VAL A 287 -11.37 -11.73 5.25
CA VAL A 287 -11.91 -13.01 4.79
C VAL A 287 -11.96 -13.06 3.26
N LEU A 288 -12.53 -12.02 2.65
CA LEU A 288 -12.62 -11.90 1.19
C LEU A 288 -11.24 -11.86 0.52
N ASP A 289 -10.30 -11.12 1.08
CA ASP A 289 -8.94 -11.02 0.55
C ASP A 289 -8.19 -12.35 0.65
N LYS A 290 -8.40 -13.11 1.72
CA LYS A 290 -7.84 -14.46 1.85
C LYS A 290 -8.38 -15.40 0.75
N ALA A 291 -9.66 -15.32 0.43
CA ALA A 291 -10.25 -16.07 -0.69
C ALA A 291 -9.66 -15.61 -2.04
N TYR A 292 -9.48 -14.29 -2.22
CA TYR A 292 -8.87 -13.72 -3.41
C TYR A 292 -7.41 -14.14 -3.60
N ILE A 293 -6.60 -14.11 -2.55
CA ILE A 293 -5.20 -14.57 -2.59
C ILE A 293 -5.14 -16.04 -3.00
N LYS A 294 -6.03 -16.87 -2.46
CA LYS A 294 -6.13 -18.29 -2.85
C LYS A 294 -6.49 -18.43 -4.33
N TYR A 295 -7.49 -17.70 -4.82
CA TYR A 295 -7.87 -17.65 -6.23
C TYR A 295 -6.69 -17.19 -7.10
N LYS A 296 -6.04 -16.09 -6.73
CA LYS A 296 -4.88 -15.53 -7.44
C LYS A 296 -3.74 -16.54 -7.53
N SER A 297 -3.38 -17.19 -6.44
CA SER A 297 -2.30 -18.17 -6.42
C SER A 297 -2.61 -19.41 -7.27
N GLN A 298 -3.86 -19.85 -7.31
CA GLN A 298 -4.29 -20.97 -8.15
C GLN A 298 -4.21 -20.65 -9.65
N ASN A 299 -4.45 -19.39 -10.03
CA ASN A 299 -4.46 -18.95 -11.42
C ASN A 299 -3.11 -18.44 -11.93
N TYR A 300 -2.24 -17.93 -11.05
CA TYR A 300 -0.91 -17.42 -11.43
C TYR A 300 0.18 -18.50 -11.41
N ILE A 301 0.03 -19.52 -10.56
CA ILE A 301 0.97 -20.63 -10.48
C ILE A 301 0.19 -21.91 -10.72
N THR A 302 0.25 -22.40 -11.94
CA THR A 302 -0.36 -23.67 -12.33
C THR A 302 0.72 -24.73 -12.41
N PHE A 303 0.44 -25.90 -11.81
CA PHE A 303 1.31 -27.06 -11.90
C PHE A 303 0.61 -28.14 -12.74
N THR A 304 1.29 -28.57 -13.78
CA THR A 304 0.86 -29.71 -14.61
C THR A 304 1.74 -30.91 -14.29
N TYR A 305 1.13 -31.98 -13.83
CA TYR A 305 1.86 -33.21 -13.54
C TYR A 305 1.79 -34.13 -14.75
N GLY A 306 2.95 -34.45 -15.29
CA GLY A 306 3.08 -35.42 -16.39
C GLY A 306 3.98 -36.58 -15.98
N SER A 307 3.64 -37.80 -16.35
CA SER A 307 4.61 -38.90 -16.37
C SER A 307 5.26 -38.93 -17.73
N ASP A 308 6.55 -38.65 -17.79
CA ASP A 308 7.31 -38.87 -19.03
C ASP A 308 7.12 -40.30 -19.53
N SER A 309 6.80 -40.44 -20.81
CA SER A 309 6.77 -41.76 -21.44
C SER A 309 8.17 -42.36 -21.42
N PHE A 310 8.26 -43.70 -21.37
CA PHE A 310 9.54 -44.42 -21.37
C PHE A 310 10.47 -43.98 -22.52
N LEU A 311 9.94 -43.57 -23.65
CA LEU A 311 10.66 -43.07 -24.81
C LEU A 311 11.28 -41.67 -24.63
N GLN A 312 10.63 -40.79 -23.89
CA GLN A 312 11.17 -39.47 -23.53
C GLN A 312 12.33 -39.60 -22.54
N ARG A 313 12.29 -40.58 -21.63
CA ARG A 313 13.40 -40.87 -20.71
C ARG A 313 14.67 -41.34 -21.42
N LEU A 314 14.54 -42.07 -22.51
CA LEU A 314 15.69 -42.54 -23.33
C LEU A 314 16.36 -41.39 -24.14
N SER A 315 15.63 -40.31 -24.43
CA SER A 315 16.19 -39.15 -25.15
C SER A 315 16.99 -38.22 -24.25
N LEU A 316 16.77 -38.23 -22.92
CA LEU A 316 17.49 -37.45 -21.93
C LEU A 316 18.80 -38.11 -21.45
N GLU A 317 19.06 -39.38 -21.81
CA GLU A 317 20.27 -40.11 -21.42
C GLU A 317 21.37 -40.09 -22.52
N LYS A 318 21.22 -39.32 -23.60
CA LYS A 318 22.25 -39.02 -24.60
C LYS A 318 22.75 -37.59 -24.49
#